data_2097849f6267775547f6bf6771e88753
#
_entry.id   2097849f6267775547f6bf6771e88753
#
_cell.length_a   1.000
_cell.length_b   1.000
_cell.length_c   1.000
_cell.angle_alpha   90.00
_cell.angle_beta   90.00
_cell.angle_gamma   90.00
#
_symmetry.space_group_name_H-M   'P 1'
#
loop_
_entity.id
_entity.type
_entity.pdbx_description
1 polymer ?
#
loop_
_entity_poly.entity_id
_entity_poly.type
_entity_poly.pdbx_seq_one_letter_code
_entity_poly.pdbx_strand_id
1 'polypeptide(L)'
;MPSRLYLYLDMTYNPKRRQVLKTIGGAGLFLAAGGVGAASAKPPRDGETIVDIAVNTPGFETLVAAVVEAGLVDALSGNRQLTVFAPTDDAFAALGVTKDNVGDIDFEAAVGASLGEILTYHVIPGRRKAQSVVPVEELPTLNGETIAVDGTELNEGQADIVATDIVASNGVVHVIDGVLLP
;
A
#
# COMPACT_ATOMS: atom_id res chain seq x y z
N MET A 1 53.62 9.76 -37.13
CA MET A 1 52.33 9.12 -36.88
C MET A 1 52.13 9.04 -35.37
N PRO A 2 51.56 10.00 -34.70
CA PRO A 2 51.19 9.87 -33.29
C PRO A 2 49.72 9.57 -33.16
N SER A 3 49.45 8.65 -32.29
CA SER A 3 48.29 7.88 -32.02
C SER A 3 47.08 8.69 -31.53
N ARG A 4 45.94 8.41 -32.13
CA ARG A 4 44.60 8.91 -31.83
C ARG A 4 44.00 8.33 -30.53
N LEU A 5 44.77 8.15 -29.47
CA LEU A 5 44.28 7.47 -28.27
C LEU A 5 44.09 8.36 -27.03
N TYR A 6 44.22 9.66 -27.16
CA TYR A 6 44.17 10.58 -26.01
C TYR A 6 42.91 11.44 -25.93
N LEU A 7 41.89 11.18 -26.76
CA LEU A 7 40.68 12.02 -26.79
C LEU A 7 39.42 11.38 -26.16
N TYR A 8 39.58 10.25 -25.45
CA TYR A 8 38.36 9.54 -24.90
C TYR A 8 38.31 9.53 -23.37
N LEU A 9 39.19 10.26 -22.67
CA LEU A 9 39.24 10.21 -21.20
C LEU A 9 38.81 11.49 -20.49
N ASP A 10 38.26 12.48 -21.21
CA ASP A 10 37.93 13.78 -20.60
C ASP A 10 36.42 14.10 -20.58
N MET A 11 35.54 13.08 -20.69
CA MET A 11 34.10 13.30 -20.71
C MET A 11 33.32 12.77 -19.49
N THR A 12 33.99 12.30 -18.42
CA THR A 12 33.28 11.63 -17.32
C THR A 12 33.38 12.31 -15.96
N TYR A 13 33.96 13.50 -15.85
CA TYR A 13 33.92 14.21 -14.56
C TYR A 13 33.69 15.71 -14.72
N ASN A 14 32.44 16.12 -14.74
CA ASN A 14 32.04 17.52 -14.63
C ASN A 14 31.35 17.78 -13.29
N PRO A 15 32.06 18.23 -12.25
CA PRO A 15 31.50 18.49 -10.93
C PRO A 15 30.52 19.67 -10.89
N LYS A 16 30.37 20.43 -11.97
CA LYS A 16 29.47 21.60 -12.05
C LYS A 16 28.01 21.23 -12.34
N ARG A 17 27.70 19.98 -12.71
CA ARG A 17 26.29 19.56 -12.93
C ARG A 17 25.49 19.32 -11.65
N ARG A 18 26.11 19.24 -10.50
CA ARG A 18 25.41 19.04 -9.21
C ARG A 18 24.84 20.30 -8.59
N GLN A 19 25.16 21.48 -9.09
CA GLN A 19 24.69 22.74 -8.50
C GLN A 19 23.49 23.37 -9.22
N VAL A 20 23.10 22.88 -10.40
CA VAL A 20 22.00 23.48 -11.19
C VAL A 20 20.60 22.96 -10.79
N LEU A 21 20.55 21.87 -10.02
CA LEU A 21 19.28 21.27 -9.58
C LEU A 21 18.75 21.79 -8.23
N LYS A 22 19.41 22.79 -7.63
CA LYS A 22 19.00 23.36 -6.33
C LYS A 22 18.27 24.71 -6.40
N THR A 23 18.00 25.23 -7.58
CA THR A 23 17.41 26.58 -7.74
C THR A 23 16.23 26.64 -8.70
N ILE A 24 15.35 25.63 -8.71
CA ILE A 24 14.00 25.78 -9.28
C ILE A 24 13.01 25.45 -8.16
N GLY A 25 13.06 26.30 -7.11
CA GLY A 25 11.95 26.57 -6.23
C GLY A 25 11.26 27.80 -6.78
N GLY A 26 10.35 27.66 -7.71
CA GLY A 26 9.60 28.73 -8.33
C GLY A 26 8.13 28.36 -8.38
N ALA A 27 7.34 29.10 -7.61
CA ALA A 27 5.89 29.10 -7.59
C ALA A 27 5.28 28.90 -8.97
N GLY A 28 4.59 27.81 -9.16
CA GLY A 28 3.67 27.57 -10.27
C GLY A 28 2.27 27.41 -9.73
N LEU A 29 1.51 28.50 -9.79
CA LEU A 29 0.09 28.58 -9.52
C LEU A 29 -0.64 27.75 -10.58
N PHE A 30 -1.09 26.53 -10.27
CA PHE A 30 -2.05 25.80 -11.09
C PHE A 30 -3.43 25.85 -10.46
N LEU A 31 -4.22 26.80 -10.95
CA LEU A 31 -5.67 26.77 -10.88
C LEU A 31 -6.15 25.75 -11.93
N ALA A 32 -6.58 24.59 -11.48
CA ALA A 32 -7.44 23.71 -12.28
C ALA A 32 -8.52 23.16 -11.36
N ALA A 33 -9.72 23.55 -11.68
CA ALA A 33 -10.95 23.10 -11.06
C ALA A 33 -11.22 21.63 -11.38
N GLY A 34 -11.74 20.92 -10.41
CA GLY A 34 -12.58 19.76 -10.66
C GLY A 34 -11.96 18.41 -10.36
N GLY A 35 -12.39 17.82 -9.25
CA GLY A 35 -12.66 16.43 -9.20
C GLY A 35 -11.66 15.52 -8.52
N VAL A 36 -12.20 14.75 -7.61
CA VAL A 36 -11.72 13.53 -6.95
C VAL A 36 -10.41 13.71 -6.17
N GLY A 37 -10.59 13.73 -4.86
CA GLY A 37 -9.49 13.73 -3.90
C GLY A 37 -8.58 12.54 -4.12
N ALA A 38 -7.52 12.78 -4.88
CA ALA A 38 -6.34 11.95 -4.74
C ALA A 38 -5.83 12.20 -3.34
N ALA A 39 -6.03 11.24 -2.44
CA ALA A 39 -5.34 11.20 -1.18
C ALA A 39 -3.86 11.30 -1.51
N SER A 40 -3.27 12.46 -1.25
CA SER A 40 -1.83 12.66 -1.36
C SER A 40 -1.19 11.81 -0.27
N ALA A 41 -0.95 10.55 -0.59
CA ALA A 41 -0.15 9.69 0.24
C ALA A 41 1.22 10.35 0.38
N LYS A 42 1.47 10.89 1.57
CA LYS A 42 2.77 11.41 1.95
C LYS A 42 3.77 10.28 1.79
N PRO A 43 4.89 10.48 1.09
CA PRO A 43 5.85 9.40 0.93
C PRO A 43 6.25 8.85 2.30
N PRO A 44 6.28 7.51 2.48
CA PRO A 44 6.64 6.88 3.75
C PRO A 44 8.02 7.39 4.19
N ARG A 45 8.15 7.69 5.47
CA ARG A 45 9.45 8.04 6.05
C ARG A 45 10.22 6.75 6.27
N ASP A 46 11.54 6.79 6.02
CA ASP A 46 12.41 5.65 6.31
C ASP A 46 12.22 5.23 7.77
N GLY A 47 11.71 4.02 7.99
CA GLY A 47 11.46 3.45 9.31
C GLY A 47 9.99 3.31 9.73
N GLU A 48 9.03 3.89 9.00
CA GLU A 48 7.60 3.69 9.31
C GLU A 48 7.18 2.24 9.02
N THR A 49 6.48 1.63 9.98
CA THR A 49 5.90 0.29 9.81
C THR A 49 4.60 0.37 8.99
N ILE A 50 4.06 -0.78 8.60
CA ILE A 50 2.75 -0.88 7.96
C ILE A 50 1.66 -0.21 8.80
N VAL A 51 1.69 -0.40 10.12
CA VAL A 51 0.74 0.20 11.05
C VAL A 51 0.91 1.73 11.13
N ASP A 52 2.16 2.21 11.17
CA ASP A 52 2.43 3.65 11.17
C ASP A 52 1.92 4.33 9.89
N ILE A 53 2.08 3.67 8.75
CA ILE A 53 1.55 4.15 7.47
C ILE A 53 0.02 4.21 7.52
N ALA A 54 -0.65 3.18 8.02
CA ALA A 54 -2.10 3.15 8.11
C ALA A 54 -2.64 4.26 9.04
N VAL A 55 -2.00 4.47 10.20
CA VAL A 55 -2.39 5.53 11.17
C VAL A 55 -2.17 6.92 10.60
N ASN A 56 -1.12 7.13 9.81
CA ASN A 56 -0.75 8.45 9.27
C ASN A 56 -1.41 8.77 7.91
N THR A 57 -2.12 7.83 7.31
CA THR A 57 -2.76 7.99 6.00
C THR A 57 -4.27 8.19 6.19
N PRO A 58 -4.84 9.33 5.77
CA PRO A 58 -6.29 9.52 5.79
C PRO A 58 -7.00 8.49 4.91
N GLY A 59 -8.15 8.01 5.38
CA GLY A 59 -8.95 7.01 4.67
C GLY A 59 -8.67 5.57 5.08
N PHE A 60 -7.92 5.36 6.19
CA PHE A 60 -7.67 4.06 6.81
C PHE A 60 -8.07 4.02 8.28
N GLU A 61 -8.91 4.96 8.73
CA GLU A 61 -9.32 5.04 10.12
C GLU A 61 -10.09 3.77 10.56
N THR A 62 -10.94 3.25 9.68
CA THR A 62 -11.71 2.02 9.94
C THR A 62 -10.79 0.79 9.95
N LEU A 63 -9.82 0.72 9.03
CA LEU A 63 -8.82 -0.36 9.00
C LEU A 63 -8.00 -0.37 10.30
N VAL A 64 -7.54 0.78 10.76
CA VAL A 64 -6.78 0.90 12.02
C VAL A 64 -7.63 0.44 13.20
N ALA A 65 -8.89 0.88 13.28
CA ALA A 65 -9.82 0.44 14.33
C ALA A 65 -10.02 -1.10 14.28
N ALA A 66 -10.20 -1.67 13.10
CA ALA A 66 -10.35 -3.11 12.90
C ALA A 66 -9.10 -3.89 13.35
N VAL A 67 -7.91 -3.41 13.02
CA VAL A 67 -6.62 -4.04 13.41
C VAL A 67 -6.43 -3.99 14.94
N VAL A 68 -6.83 -2.89 15.58
CA VAL A 68 -6.78 -2.75 17.05
C VAL A 68 -7.77 -3.71 17.70
N GLU A 69 -9.01 -3.76 17.21
CA GLU A 69 -10.07 -4.63 17.74
C GLU A 69 -9.70 -6.12 17.60
N ALA A 70 -9.13 -6.51 16.46
CA ALA A 70 -8.66 -7.87 16.25
C ALA A 70 -7.36 -8.22 17.00
N GLY A 71 -6.70 -7.26 17.70
CA GLY A 71 -5.44 -7.47 18.39
C GLY A 71 -4.24 -7.78 17.49
N LEU A 72 -4.28 -7.36 16.22
CA LEU A 72 -3.26 -7.68 15.21
C LEU A 72 -2.15 -6.61 15.08
N VAL A 73 -2.17 -5.57 15.91
CA VAL A 73 -1.19 -4.47 15.87
C VAL A 73 0.24 -5.00 15.98
N ASP A 74 0.53 -5.87 16.96
CA ASP A 74 1.86 -6.44 17.17
C ASP A 74 2.30 -7.34 16.01
N ALA A 75 1.36 -8.07 15.41
CA ALA A 75 1.63 -8.95 14.27
C ALA A 75 2.02 -8.13 13.02
N LEU A 76 1.37 -6.99 12.80
CA LEU A 76 1.59 -6.11 11.65
C LEU A 76 2.71 -5.09 11.85
N SER A 77 3.10 -4.77 13.10
CA SER A 77 4.23 -3.90 13.43
C SER A 77 5.55 -4.64 13.65
N GLY A 78 5.51 -5.98 13.68
CA GLY A 78 6.69 -6.82 13.87
C GLY A 78 7.72 -6.75 12.73
N ASN A 79 8.87 -7.40 12.95
CA ASN A 79 9.99 -7.42 11.96
C ASN A 79 9.78 -8.38 10.79
N ARG A 80 8.62 -9.03 10.69
CA ARG A 80 8.29 -9.89 9.54
C ARG A 80 8.02 -9.04 8.32
N GLN A 81 8.55 -9.45 7.18
CA GLN A 81 8.20 -8.81 5.91
C GLN A 81 6.82 -9.29 5.47
N LEU A 82 5.91 -8.35 5.32
CA LEU A 82 4.52 -8.60 4.95
C LEU A 82 4.11 -7.74 3.76
N THR A 83 3.10 -8.20 3.04
CA THR A 83 2.37 -7.38 2.07
C THR A 83 0.93 -7.30 2.54
N VAL A 84 0.41 -6.09 2.66
CA VAL A 84 -0.96 -5.84 3.13
C VAL A 84 -1.77 -5.22 2.02
N PHE A 85 -2.90 -5.81 1.72
CA PHE A 85 -3.97 -5.18 0.96
C PHE A 85 -4.82 -4.36 1.94
N ALA A 86 -4.74 -3.04 1.84
CA ALA A 86 -5.39 -2.10 2.75
C ALA A 86 -6.67 -1.57 2.13
N PRO A 87 -7.85 -2.03 2.59
CA PRO A 87 -9.13 -1.47 2.15
C PRO A 87 -9.28 -0.04 2.66
N THR A 88 -9.88 0.82 1.83
CA THR A 88 -10.20 2.20 2.21
C THR A 88 -11.41 2.24 3.14
N ASP A 89 -11.61 3.39 3.81
CA ASP A 89 -12.83 3.60 4.63
C ASP A 89 -14.10 3.47 3.79
N ASP A 90 -14.06 3.87 2.51
CA ASP A 90 -15.19 3.71 1.58
C ASP A 90 -15.50 2.22 1.31
N ALA A 91 -14.46 1.37 1.22
CA ALA A 91 -14.63 -0.08 1.09
C ALA A 91 -15.33 -0.68 2.30
N PHE A 92 -14.96 -0.27 3.51
CA PHE A 92 -15.65 -0.69 4.73
C PHE A 92 -17.07 -0.13 4.82
N ALA A 93 -17.28 1.13 4.43
CA ALA A 93 -18.60 1.77 4.43
C ALA A 93 -19.59 1.07 3.49
N ALA A 94 -19.12 0.50 2.38
CA ALA A 94 -19.94 -0.31 1.48
C ALA A 94 -20.51 -1.58 2.17
N LEU A 95 -19.83 -2.09 3.19
CA LEU A 95 -20.29 -3.19 4.05
C LEU A 95 -21.07 -2.69 5.29
N GLY A 96 -21.28 -1.37 5.43
CA GLY A 96 -21.89 -0.77 6.61
C GLY A 96 -20.97 -0.73 7.84
N VAL A 97 -19.66 -0.94 7.65
CA VAL A 97 -18.64 -0.94 8.69
C VAL A 97 -17.99 0.42 8.76
N THR A 98 -17.83 0.96 9.95
CA THR A 98 -17.16 2.22 10.24
C THR A 98 -16.23 2.04 11.43
N LYS A 99 -15.30 2.98 11.62
CA LYS A 99 -14.42 2.98 12.80
C LYS A 99 -15.17 2.97 14.13
N ASP A 100 -16.40 3.50 14.15
CA ASP A 100 -17.21 3.64 15.38
C ASP A 100 -18.01 2.38 15.71
N ASN A 101 -18.28 1.51 14.71
CA ASN A 101 -19.09 0.30 14.89
C ASN A 101 -18.37 -1.02 14.63
N VAL A 102 -17.10 -0.97 14.20
CA VAL A 102 -16.35 -2.18 13.82
C VAL A 102 -16.22 -3.20 14.95
N GLY A 103 -16.18 -2.75 16.21
CA GLY A 103 -16.17 -3.62 17.40
C GLY A 103 -17.53 -4.20 17.79
N ASP A 104 -18.62 -3.60 17.31
CA ASP A 104 -19.99 -4.02 17.64
C ASP A 104 -20.58 -4.98 16.60
N ILE A 105 -19.92 -5.13 15.44
CA ILE A 105 -20.40 -5.97 14.34
C ILE A 105 -19.98 -7.42 14.58
N ASP A 106 -20.97 -8.30 14.54
CA ASP A 106 -20.76 -9.75 14.49
C ASP A 106 -20.44 -10.16 13.03
N PHE A 107 -19.13 -10.11 12.68
CA PHE A 107 -18.64 -10.46 11.36
C PHE A 107 -18.92 -11.92 11.01
N GLU A 108 -18.83 -12.83 12.00
CA GLU A 108 -19.09 -14.26 11.78
C GLU A 108 -20.55 -14.50 11.37
N ALA A 109 -21.51 -13.78 11.99
CA ALA A 109 -22.91 -13.84 11.60
C ALA A 109 -23.20 -13.12 10.27
N ALA A 110 -22.47 -12.05 9.96
CA ALA A 110 -22.71 -11.22 8.77
C ALA A 110 -22.09 -11.80 7.50
N VAL A 111 -20.85 -12.29 7.58
CA VAL A 111 -20.06 -12.72 6.41
C VAL A 111 -19.46 -14.12 6.55
N GLY A 112 -19.67 -14.79 7.68
CA GLY A 112 -19.23 -16.17 7.91
C GLY A 112 -17.75 -16.31 8.33
N ALA A 113 -17.06 -15.21 8.60
CA ALA A 113 -15.67 -15.19 9.02
C ALA A 113 -15.46 -14.17 10.14
N SER A 114 -14.59 -14.47 11.08
CA SER A 114 -14.23 -13.52 12.14
C SER A 114 -13.44 -12.33 11.60
N LEU A 115 -13.49 -11.19 12.30
CA LEU A 115 -12.71 -9.99 11.93
C LEU A 115 -11.21 -10.31 11.78
N GLY A 116 -10.66 -11.15 12.65
CA GLY A 116 -9.26 -11.59 12.59
C GLY A 116 -8.94 -12.41 11.35
N GLU A 117 -9.83 -13.31 10.92
CA GLU A 117 -9.69 -14.10 9.69
C GLU A 117 -9.76 -13.20 8.46
N ILE A 118 -10.70 -12.28 8.41
CA ILE A 118 -10.81 -11.30 7.33
C ILE A 118 -9.53 -10.48 7.22
N LEU A 119 -9.02 -9.94 8.33
CA LEU A 119 -7.80 -9.13 8.32
C LEU A 119 -6.55 -9.95 7.96
N THR A 120 -6.42 -11.19 8.42
CA THR A 120 -5.31 -12.07 8.05
C THR A 120 -5.41 -12.55 6.60
N TYR A 121 -6.62 -12.61 6.03
CA TYR A 121 -6.83 -12.84 4.61
C TYR A 121 -6.29 -11.70 3.74
N HIS A 122 -6.32 -10.45 4.22
CA HIS A 122 -5.72 -9.29 3.54
C HIS A 122 -4.19 -9.23 3.64
N VAL A 123 -3.55 -10.13 4.39
CA VAL A 123 -2.11 -10.10 4.63
C VAL A 123 -1.42 -11.29 3.98
N ILE A 124 -0.41 -11.00 3.16
CA ILE A 124 0.39 -11.98 2.45
C ILE A 124 1.78 -12.06 3.10
N PRO A 125 2.31 -13.26 3.35
CA PRO A 125 3.67 -13.41 3.84
C PRO A 125 4.69 -12.99 2.78
N GLY A 126 5.69 -12.22 3.22
CA GLY A 126 6.76 -11.72 2.36
C GLY A 126 6.48 -10.34 1.76
N ARG A 127 7.55 -9.70 1.30
CA ARG A 127 7.50 -8.38 0.68
C ARG A 127 7.28 -8.53 -0.81
N ARG A 128 6.08 -8.23 -1.29
CA ARG A 128 5.70 -8.31 -2.70
C ARG A 128 5.31 -6.94 -3.23
N LYS A 129 5.99 -6.49 -4.26
CA LYS A 129 5.62 -5.28 -5.01
C LYS A 129 4.61 -5.63 -6.09
N ALA A 130 3.95 -4.61 -6.67
CA ALA A 130 2.95 -4.77 -7.72
C ALA A 130 3.44 -5.65 -8.87
N GLN A 131 4.69 -5.49 -9.32
CA GLN A 131 5.29 -6.32 -10.35
C GLN A 131 5.39 -7.82 -10.00
N SER A 132 5.24 -8.18 -8.73
CA SER A 132 5.24 -9.56 -8.22
C SER A 132 3.87 -10.01 -7.75
N VAL A 133 2.88 -9.12 -7.71
CA VAL A 133 1.48 -9.39 -7.36
C VAL A 133 0.65 -9.56 -8.64
N VAL A 134 0.69 -8.56 -9.52
CA VAL A 134 -0.14 -8.48 -10.73
C VAL A 134 0.01 -9.67 -11.71
N PRO A 135 1.20 -10.26 -11.94
CA PRO A 135 1.35 -11.36 -12.88
C PRO A 135 1.05 -12.77 -12.31
N VAL A 136 0.63 -12.84 -11.04
CA VAL A 136 0.38 -14.12 -10.34
C VAL A 136 -1.11 -14.37 -10.30
N GLU A 137 -1.56 -15.58 -10.58
CA GLU A 137 -2.98 -15.93 -10.55
C GLU A 137 -3.53 -16.15 -9.12
N GLU A 138 -2.66 -16.54 -8.19
CA GLU A 138 -3.05 -16.82 -6.79
C GLU A 138 -1.97 -16.36 -5.81
N LEU A 139 -2.39 -15.79 -4.69
CA LEU A 139 -1.53 -15.34 -3.61
C LEU A 139 -1.93 -15.99 -2.28
N PRO A 140 -1.00 -16.72 -1.62
CA PRO A 140 -1.29 -17.30 -0.32
C PRO A 140 -1.35 -16.21 0.75
N THR A 141 -2.33 -16.27 1.62
CA THR A 141 -2.56 -15.33 2.72
C THR A 141 -2.12 -15.90 4.06
N LEU A 142 -2.14 -15.08 5.11
CA LEU A 142 -1.79 -15.54 6.47
C LEU A 142 -2.89 -16.37 7.12
N ASN A 143 -4.14 -16.28 6.66
CA ASN A 143 -5.20 -17.15 7.17
C ASN A 143 -5.13 -18.58 6.59
N GLY A 144 -4.27 -18.81 5.57
CA GLY A 144 -4.06 -20.11 4.93
C GLY A 144 -4.82 -20.31 3.63
N GLU A 145 -5.68 -19.39 3.25
CA GLU A 145 -6.39 -19.39 1.98
C GLU A 145 -5.63 -18.59 0.90
N THR A 146 -6.10 -18.64 -0.34
CA THR A 146 -5.50 -17.91 -1.45
C THR A 146 -6.42 -16.82 -1.97
N ILE A 147 -5.84 -15.68 -2.36
CA ILE A 147 -6.52 -14.62 -3.10
C ILE A 147 -6.28 -14.88 -4.58
N ALA A 148 -7.36 -14.98 -5.37
CA ALA A 148 -7.27 -14.99 -6.82
C ALA A 148 -6.91 -13.57 -7.32
N VAL A 149 -6.01 -13.48 -8.29
CA VAL A 149 -5.54 -12.21 -8.86
C VAL A 149 -5.67 -12.26 -10.37
N ASP A 150 -6.36 -11.27 -10.93
CA ASP A 150 -6.41 -11.05 -12.38
C ASP A 150 -6.02 -9.59 -12.67
N GLY A 151 -4.73 -9.36 -12.91
CA GLY A 151 -4.20 -8.02 -13.07
C GLY A 151 -4.34 -7.19 -11.79
N THR A 152 -5.24 -6.22 -11.76
CA THR A 152 -5.55 -5.41 -10.57
C THR A 152 -6.77 -5.89 -9.80
N GLU A 153 -7.58 -6.76 -10.40
CA GLU A 153 -8.76 -7.34 -9.75
C GLU A 153 -8.36 -8.45 -8.78
N LEU A 154 -9.02 -8.49 -7.64
CA LEU A 154 -8.81 -9.47 -6.57
C LEU A 154 -10.12 -10.21 -6.29
N ASN A 155 -10.02 -11.53 -6.10
CA ASN A 155 -11.16 -12.41 -5.81
C ASN A 155 -12.36 -12.21 -6.75
N GLU A 156 -12.09 -12.31 -8.07
CA GLU A 156 -13.15 -12.23 -9.09
C GLU A 156 -13.96 -10.90 -9.02
N GLY A 157 -13.28 -9.79 -8.74
CA GLY A 157 -13.87 -8.46 -8.70
C GLY A 157 -14.45 -8.05 -7.34
N GLN A 158 -14.05 -8.71 -6.25
CA GLN A 158 -14.40 -8.23 -4.89
C GLN A 158 -13.72 -6.91 -4.57
N ALA A 159 -12.50 -6.69 -5.07
CA ALA A 159 -11.74 -5.46 -4.88
C ALA A 159 -10.78 -5.23 -6.05
N ASP A 160 -10.49 -3.96 -6.32
CA ASP A 160 -9.46 -3.53 -7.24
C ASP A 160 -8.29 -2.86 -6.50
N ILE A 161 -7.08 -3.09 -6.99
CA ILE A 161 -5.89 -2.40 -6.48
C ILE A 161 -5.85 -0.98 -7.06
N VAL A 162 -6.13 0.02 -6.22
CA VAL A 162 -6.19 1.44 -6.62
C VAL A 162 -4.88 2.19 -6.41
N ALA A 163 -4.01 1.72 -5.51
CA ALA A 163 -2.65 2.24 -5.34
C ALA A 163 -1.69 1.13 -4.93
N THR A 164 -0.47 1.19 -5.43
CA THR A 164 0.53 0.15 -5.23
C THR A 164 1.81 0.67 -4.61
N ASP A 165 2.60 -0.27 -4.05
CA ASP A 165 4.00 -0.04 -3.68
C ASP A 165 4.23 1.05 -2.63
N ILE A 166 3.32 1.22 -1.67
CA ILE A 166 3.58 2.02 -0.47
C ILE A 166 4.53 1.21 0.42
N VAL A 167 5.79 1.63 0.43
CA VAL A 167 6.87 0.88 1.07
C VAL A 167 6.94 1.21 2.55
N ALA A 168 6.80 0.18 3.40
CA ALA A 168 7.04 0.23 4.84
C ALA A 168 8.40 -0.38 5.19
N SER A 169 8.90 -0.13 6.41
CA SER A 169 10.12 -0.76 6.93
C SER A 169 9.99 -2.28 7.02
N ASN A 170 8.81 -2.75 7.41
CA ASN A 170 8.48 -4.17 7.56
C ASN A 170 7.58 -4.72 6.45
N GLY A 171 7.43 -4.05 5.30
CA GLY A 171 6.65 -4.61 4.19
C GLY A 171 6.28 -3.65 3.08
N VAL A 172 5.17 -3.96 2.43
CA VAL A 172 4.55 -3.15 1.36
C VAL A 172 3.05 -3.12 1.60
N VAL A 173 2.43 -1.98 1.34
CA VAL A 173 0.98 -1.80 1.39
C VAL A 173 0.48 -1.50 -0.03
N HIS A 174 -0.56 -2.22 -0.44
CA HIS A 174 -1.35 -1.94 -1.63
C HIS A 174 -2.74 -1.51 -1.19
N VAL A 175 -3.22 -0.41 -1.72
CA VAL A 175 -4.56 0.12 -1.40
C VAL A 175 -5.58 -0.53 -2.31
N ILE A 176 -6.68 -1.00 -1.74
CA ILE A 176 -7.80 -1.61 -2.46
C ILE A 176 -9.10 -0.87 -2.14
N ASP A 177 -10.03 -0.88 -3.07
CA ASP A 177 -11.33 -0.20 -2.97
C ASP A 177 -12.47 -1.10 -2.48
N GLY A 178 -12.19 -2.39 -2.25
CA GLY A 178 -13.12 -3.37 -1.70
C GLY A 178 -12.51 -4.12 -0.52
N VAL A 179 -13.35 -4.77 0.28
CA VAL A 179 -12.91 -5.67 1.36
C VAL A 179 -12.94 -7.10 0.84
N LEU A 180 -11.81 -7.80 0.95
CA LEU A 180 -11.70 -9.20 0.56
C LEU A 180 -12.32 -10.09 1.64
N LEU A 181 -13.20 -10.96 1.22
CA LEU A 181 -13.86 -11.96 2.08
C LEU A 181 -13.36 -13.35 1.68
N PRO A 182 -12.95 -14.16 2.66
CA PRO A 182 -12.47 -15.53 2.42
C PRO A 182 -13.57 -16.47 1.96
#